data_f453b47a5b68b967916c41b1e5aeaf7b
#
_entry.id   f453b47a5b68b967916c41b1e5aeaf7b
#
_cell.length_a   1.000
_cell.length_b   1.000
_cell.length_c   1.000
_cell.angle_alpha   90.00
_cell.angle_beta   90.00
_cell.angle_gamma   90.00
#
_symmetry.space_group_name_H-M   'P 1'
#
loop_
_entity.id
_entity.type
_entity.pdbx_description
1 polymer ?
#
loop_
_entity_poly.entity_id
_entity_poly.type
_entity_poly.pdbx_seq_one_letter_code
_entity_poly.pdbx_strand_id
1 'polypeptide(L)'
;MDPSKDISNLESERMSDILDTIGKFLEKTPIPNKTELLKRVQDLKGFIFEGRAPRIMIIGRRGAGKSSLLNAILGEKLAGTGSVLSETGNAKWYSHGSSLGEIEILDTRGLGDSTRPEASKFKSSLEDIKEEIRKCCPDAVLFLCKAKEVDAHIGVDIGQLSEIRDFIRDKHYYEIPVIAVITQVDELDPVRVSEPPYDDQWKKDNIGLAVRTVEKALDAKLPGLVRAFPVSALAEYDDEGKRTYERFWNIDVLSNFLLDVLPKETKMQFARASRIKGAQVRIARNMVRSVSIVCAGIAVEPIPVADMIPITSLQVAMITGIAYLSGRKLDKKGAVDFMTAAGLNLGAAYGLRELARQLV
;
A
#
# COMPACT_ATOMS: atom_id res chain seq x y z
N MET A 1 9.93 17.96 19.79
CA MET A 1 10.71 17.14 18.83
C MET A 1 10.92 15.78 19.48
N ASP A 2 10.51 14.71 18.83
CA ASP A 2 10.64 13.35 19.36
C ASP A 2 12.03 12.83 19.01
N PRO A 3 12.90 12.55 20.02
CA PRO A 3 14.27 12.07 19.80
C PRO A 3 14.33 10.75 19.03
N SER A 4 13.25 9.98 19.02
CA SER A 4 13.14 8.71 18.28
C SER A 4 13.08 8.89 16.77
N LYS A 5 12.59 10.04 16.28
CA LYS A 5 12.56 10.37 14.84
C LYS A 5 13.94 10.76 14.31
N ASP A 6 14.76 11.45 15.11
CA ASP A 6 16.11 11.87 14.70
C ASP A 6 17.05 10.67 14.56
N ILE A 7 16.97 9.69 15.47
CA ILE A 7 17.80 8.49 15.41
C ILE A 7 17.43 7.62 14.22
N SER A 8 16.13 7.46 13.92
CA SER A 8 15.67 6.67 12.76
C SER A 8 16.07 7.30 11.41
N ASN A 9 16.11 8.62 11.33
CA ASN A 9 16.57 9.33 10.14
C ASN A 9 18.07 9.17 9.91
N LEU A 10 18.89 9.27 10.97
CA LEU A 10 20.35 9.06 10.88
C LEU A 10 20.73 7.63 10.48
N GLU A 11 19.99 6.62 10.95
CA GLU A 11 20.21 5.23 10.55
C GLU A 11 19.75 4.96 9.12
N SER A 12 18.64 5.57 8.71
CA SER A 12 18.14 5.54 7.32
C SER A 12 19.17 6.15 6.36
N GLU A 13 19.75 7.30 6.68
CA GLU A 13 20.82 7.94 5.89
C GLU A 13 22.05 7.05 5.76
N ARG A 14 22.52 6.45 6.85
CA ARG A 14 23.66 5.53 6.84
C ARG A 14 23.43 4.28 5.99
N MET A 15 22.22 3.75 6.00
CA MET A 15 21.86 2.59 5.17
C MET A 15 21.70 2.98 3.69
N SER A 16 21.21 4.17 3.40
CA SER A 16 21.19 4.75 2.06
C SER A 16 22.61 4.89 1.49
N ASP A 17 23.56 5.39 2.30
CA ASP A 17 24.98 5.51 1.94
C ASP A 17 25.64 4.17 1.61
N ILE A 18 25.19 3.08 2.24
CA ILE A 18 25.64 1.72 1.92
C ILE A 18 25.25 1.36 0.48
N LEU A 19 24.02 1.62 0.07
CA LEU A 19 23.57 1.34 -1.30
C LEU A 19 24.28 2.24 -2.32
N ASP A 20 24.58 3.49 -1.99
CA ASP A 20 25.40 4.37 -2.83
C ASP A 20 26.82 3.86 -3.00
N THR A 21 27.41 3.34 -1.92
CA THR A 21 28.74 2.73 -1.95
C THR A 21 28.75 1.49 -2.87
N ILE A 22 27.70 0.68 -2.82
CA ILE A 22 27.53 -0.47 -3.72
C ILE A 22 27.36 0.00 -5.16
N GLY A 23 26.58 1.04 -5.41
CA GLY A 23 26.45 1.65 -6.74
C GLY A 23 27.82 2.07 -7.31
N LYS A 24 28.61 2.80 -6.55
CA LYS A 24 29.98 3.22 -6.91
C LYS A 24 30.91 2.03 -7.14
N PHE A 25 30.80 0.96 -6.36
CA PHE A 25 31.53 -0.28 -6.57
C PHE A 25 31.18 -0.93 -7.91
N LEU A 26 29.88 -1.06 -8.20
CA LEU A 26 29.41 -1.60 -9.48
C LEU A 26 29.86 -0.75 -10.67
N GLU A 27 29.88 0.57 -10.54
CA GLU A 27 30.37 1.48 -11.58
C GLU A 27 31.83 1.24 -11.94
N LYS A 28 32.67 0.94 -10.98
CA LYS A 28 34.11 0.76 -11.15
C LYS A 28 34.52 -0.65 -11.56
N THR A 29 33.64 -1.62 -11.37
CA THR A 29 33.94 -3.04 -11.60
C THR A 29 33.43 -3.47 -12.99
N PRO A 30 34.22 -4.23 -13.78
CA PRO A 30 33.79 -4.75 -15.08
C PRO A 30 32.89 -5.97 -14.91
N ILE A 31 31.62 -5.75 -14.53
CA ILE A 31 30.63 -6.81 -14.28
C ILE A 31 29.66 -6.91 -15.47
N PRO A 32 29.28 -8.13 -15.92
CA PRO A 32 28.26 -8.33 -16.92
C PRO A 32 26.90 -7.73 -16.46
N ASN A 33 26.13 -7.18 -17.40
CA ASN A 33 24.81 -6.56 -17.11
C ASN A 33 24.84 -5.43 -16.06
N LYS A 34 25.97 -4.75 -15.93
CA LYS A 34 26.22 -3.66 -14.99
C LYS A 34 25.09 -2.64 -14.92
N THR A 35 24.56 -2.18 -16.04
CA THR A 35 23.50 -1.18 -16.10
C THR A 35 22.21 -1.69 -15.43
N GLU A 36 21.88 -2.96 -15.61
CA GLU A 36 20.72 -3.56 -14.94
C GLU A 36 20.94 -3.68 -13.43
N LEU A 37 22.14 -4.09 -13.01
CA LEU A 37 22.47 -4.20 -11.59
C LEU A 37 22.44 -2.84 -10.90
N LEU A 38 23.00 -1.80 -11.52
CA LEU A 38 22.92 -0.42 -11.01
C LEU A 38 21.49 0.06 -10.86
N LYS A 39 20.66 -0.18 -11.88
CA LYS A 39 19.23 0.16 -11.82
C LYS A 39 18.53 -0.55 -10.66
N ARG A 40 18.82 -1.83 -10.42
CA ARG A 40 18.24 -2.60 -9.30
C ARG A 40 18.68 -2.06 -7.94
N VAL A 41 19.93 -1.66 -7.78
CA VAL A 41 20.41 -1.03 -6.53
C VAL A 41 19.71 0.31 -6.30
N GLN A 42 19.55 1.10 -7.34
CA GLN A 42 18.87 2.38 -7.28
C GLN A 42 17.36 2.23 -7.00
N ASP A 43 16.71 1.26 -7.65
CA ASP A 43 15.31 0.89 -7.37
C ASP A 43 15.12 0.43 -5.89
N LEU A 44 16.07 -0.34 -5.33
CA LEU A 44 16.07 -0.75 -3.93
C LEU A 44 16.23 0.44 -2.98
N LYS A 45 17.13 1.36 -3.29
CA LYS A 45 17.36 2.58 -2.51
C LYS A 45 16.08 3.42 -2.45
N GLY A 46 15.52 3.76 -3.61
CA GLY A 46 14.28 4.53 -3.72
C GLY A 46 13.12 3.84 -3.01
N PHE A 47 13.03 2.52 -3.13
CA PHE A 47 11.96 1.74 -2.51
C PHE A 47 12.04 1.69 -0.97
N ILE A 48 13.24 1.57 -0.40
CA ILE A 48 13.43 1.40 1.05
C ILE A 48 13.49 2.75 1.77
N PHE A 49 14.20 3.75 1.20
CA PHE A 49 14.59 4.97 1.90
C PHE A 49 13.92 6.25 1.40
N GLU A 50 13.46 6.28 0.17
CA GLU A 50 12.88 7.47 -0.46
C GLU A 50 11.36 7.36 -0.62
N GLY A 51 10.75 6.37 0.05
CA GLY A 51 9.32 6.12 -0.02
C GLY A 51 8.50 7.20 0.72
N ARG A 52 7.35 7.55 0.15
CA ARG A 52 6.35 8.42 0.77
C ARG A 52 5.07 7.68 1.10
N ALA A 53 4.23 8.29 1.93
CA ALA A 53 2.88 7.80 2.19
C ALA A 53 2.05 7.74 0.88
N PRO A 54 1.26 6.67 0.66
CA PRO A 54 0.30 6.63 -0.43
C PRO A 54 -0.85 7.59 -0.16
N ARG A 55 -1.33 8.23 -1.21
CA ARG A 55 -2.44 9.17 -1.21
C ARG A 55 -3.66 8.50 -1.81
N ILE A 56 -4.60 8.10 -0.98
CA ILE A 56 -5.80 7.39 -1.41
C ILE A 56 -7.01 8.30 -1.26
N MET A 57 -7.71 8.50 -2.36
CA MET A 57 -8.99 9.20 -2.35
C MET A 57 -10.11 8.17 -2.21
N ILE A 58 -11.06 8.41 -1.29
CA ILE A 58 -12.18 7.52 -1.07
C ILE A 58 -13.48 8.25 -1.38
N ILE A 59 -14.21 7.73 -2.34
CA ILE A 59 -15.48 8.28 -2.81
C ILE A 59 -16.59 7.26 -2.54
N GLY A 60 -17.71 7.71 -2.02
CA GLY A 60 -18.88 6.88 -1.78
C GLY A 60 -19.92 7.60 -0.93
N ARG A 61 -21.17 7.19 -1.03
CA ARG A 61 -22.29 7.77 -0.30
C ARG A 61 -22.12 7.58 1.21
N ARG A 62 -22.90 8.35 1.99
CA ARG A 62 -23.00 8.15 3.44
C ARG A 62 -23.42 6.70 3.73
N GLY A 63 -22.74 6.07 4.68
CA GLY A 63 -22.98 4.67 5.03
C GLY A 63 -22.39 3.64 4.03
N ALA A 64 -21.68 4.06 2.98
CA ALA A 64 -20.99 3.13 2.05
C ALA A 64 -19.82 2.37 2.67
N GLY A 65 -19.59 2.45 3.97
CA GLY A 65 -18.56 1.67 4.65
C GLY A 65 -17.13 2.21 4.51
N LYS A 66 -16.96 3.52 4.21
CA LYS A 66 -15.61 4.13 4.05
C LYS A 66 -14.72 3.91 5.26
N SER A 67 -15.18 4.26 6.45
CA SER A 67 -14.42 4.08 7.71
C SER A 67 -14.17 2.60 8.03
N SER A 68 -15.17 1.74 7.81
CA SER A 68 -15.04 0.30 8.04
C SER A 68 -13.98 -0.32 7.12
N LEU A 69 -13.97 0.07 5.84
CA LEU A 69 -12.98 -0.40 4.87
C LEU A 69 -11.57 0.06 5.27
N LEU A 70 -11.41 1.31 5.67
CA LEU A 70 -10.12 1.84 6.14
C LEU A 70 -9.62 1.08 7.38
N ASN A 71 -10.49 0.87 8.37
CA ASN A 71 -10.15 0.10 9.56
C ASN A 71 -9.74 -1.34 9.21
N ALA A 72 -10.43 -1.95 8.23
CA ALA A 72 -10.10 -3.30 7.77
C ALA A 72 -8.74 -3.35 7.06
N ILE A 73 -8.41 -2.38 6.21
CA ILE A 73 -7.13 -2.29 5.52
C ILE A 73 -5.99 -2.01 6.52
N LEU A 74 -6.21 -1.09 7.46
CA LEU A 74 -5.20 -0.68 8.44
C LEU A 74 -5.08 -1.66 9.63
N GLY A 75 -6.07 -2.54 9.81
CA GLY A 75 -6.09 -3.54 10.89
C GLY A 75 -6.28 -2.94 12.28
N GLU A 76 -6.68 -1.69 12.38
CA GLU A 76 -6.93 -0.98 13.65
C GLU A 76 -8.07 0.01 13.50
N LYS A 77 -8.72 0.36 14.62
CA LYS A 77 -9.70 1.43 14.67
C LYS A 77 -8.98 2.77 14.51
N LEU A 78 -9.33 3.52 13.48
CA LEU A 78 -8.82 4.88 13.33
C LEU A 78 -9.31 5.73 14.50
N ALA A 79 -8.39 6.25 15.32
CA ALA A 79 -8.74 7.13 16.41
C ALA A 79 -9.51 8.34 15.88
N GLY A 80 -10.72 8.57 16.39
CA GLY A 80 -11.55 9.71 16.02
C GLY A 80 -12.43 9.53 14.78
N THR A 81 -12.59 8.31 14.24
CA THR A 81 -13.49 8.08 13.09
C THR A 81 -14.95 8.50 13.34
N GLY A 82 -15.39 8.55 14.57
CA GLY A 82 -16.74 9.02 14.94
C GLY A 82 -16.88 10.55 14.94
N SER A 83 -15.82 11.29 15.23
CA SER A 83 -15.89 12.75 15.42
C SER A 83 -15.18 13.54 14.30
N VAL A 84 -14.13 12.99 13.70
CA VAL A 84 -13.31 13.73 12.73
C VAL A 84 -13.91 13.64 11.31
N LEU A 85 -14.53 12.53 10.94
CA LEU A 85 -15.13 12.32 9.62
C LEU A 85 -16.54 12.87 9.46
N SER A 86 -17.20 13.31 10.54
CA SER A 86 -18.61 13.79 10.49
C SER A 86 -18.79 15.29 10.69
N GLU A 87 -17.82 16.00 11.24
CA GLU A 87 -18.01 17.39 11.68
C GLU A 87 -17.49 18.47 10.73
N THR A 88 -16.57 18.14 9.82
CA THR A 88 -16.02 19.16 8.89
C THR A 88 -16.62 19.02 7.51
N GLY A 89 -17.37 20.04 7.13
CA GLY A 89 -18.14 20.10 5.90
C GLY A 89 -17.39 20.13 4.56
N ASN A 90 -16.07 19.98 4.53
CA ASN A 90 -15.24 20.12 3.36
C ASN A 90 -14.39 18.86 3.14
N ALA A 91 -14.06 18.55 1.87
CA ALA A 91 -13.06 17.57 1.57
C ALA A 91 -11.72 17.97 2.18
N LYS A 92 -10.99 17.02 2.77
CA LYS A 92 -9.71 17.31 3.41
C LYS A 92 -8.81 16.08 3.41
N TRP A 93 -7.52 16.32 3.26
CA TRP A 93 -6.49 15.30 3.46
C TRP A 93 -6.26 15.05 4.95
N TYR A 94 -6.27 13.78 5.31
CA TYR A 94 -5.94 13.29 6.64
C TYR A 94 -4.77 12.34 6.55
N SER A 95 -3.74 12.56 7.35
CA SER A 95 -2.66 11.59 7.53
C SER A 95 -3.04 10.62 8.64
N HIS A 96 -3.03 9.34 8.31
CA HIS A 96 -3.19 8.26 9.26
C HIS A 96 -1.87 7.53 9.38
N GLY A 97 -1.18 7.80 10.48
CA GLY A 97 0.10 7.20 10.82
C GLY A 97 -0.02 6.30 12.03
N SER A 98 0.51 5.09 11.94
CA SER A 98 0.84 4.26 13.09
C SER A 98 2.37 4.17 13.21
N SER A 99 2.85 3.56 14.28
CA SER A 99 4.28 3.21 14.39
C SER A 99 4.77 2.34 13.23
N LEU A 100 3.84 1.77 12.45
CA LEU A 100 4.12 0.85 11.35
C LEU A 100 4.22 1.53 9.99
N GLY A 101 3.42 2.55 9.71
CA GLY A 101 3.41 3.23 8.41
C GLY A 101 2.39 4.34 8.36
N GLU A 102 2.40 5.11 7.28
CA GLU A 102 1.56 6.29 7.08
C GLU A 102 0.79 6.18 5.75
N ILE A 103 -0.48 6.58 5.78
CA ILE A 103 -1.35 6.73 4.60
C ILE A 103 -1.99 8.10 4.66
N GLU A 104 -2.01 8.82 3.56
CA GLU A 104 -2.78 10.05 3.39
C GLU A 104 -4.12 9.70 2.72
N ILE A 105 -5.22 10.12 3.33
CA ILE A 105 -6.57 9.83 2.84
C ILE A 105 -7.28 11.14 2.55
N LEU A 106 -7.76 11.31 1.32
CA LEU A 106 -8.74 12.33 0.99
C LEU A 106 -10.13 11.76 1.25
N ASP A 107 -10.70 12.11 2.40
CA ASP A 107 -12.09 11.80 2.68
C ASP A 107 -12.99 12.81 1.99
N THR A 108 -13.84 12.29 1.13
CA THR A 108 -14.87 13.09 0.48
C THR A 108 -16.18 12.87 1.23
N ARG A 109 -16.91 13.94 1.51
CA ARG A 109 -18.30 13.81 1.90
C ARG A 109 -19.04 12.93 0.91
N GLY A 110 -20.03 12.20 1.41
CA GLY A 110 -20.83 11.34 0.56
C GLY A 110 -21.28 12.06 -0.71
N LEU A 111 -20.93 11.52 -1.88
CA LEU A 111 -21.50 11.96 -3.14
C LEU A 111 -23.02 11.89 -3.00
N GLY A 112 -23.71 12.99 -3.30
CA GLY A 112 -25.16 13.05 -3.16
C GLY A 112 -25.70 13.59 -1.81
N ASP A 113 -24.87 13.97 -0.85
CA ASP A 113 -25.31 14.72 0.34
C ASP A 113 -25.72 16.14 -0.08
N SER A 114 -27.03 16.37 -0.08
CA SER A 114 -27.63 17.68 -0.42
C SER A 114 -27.57 18.71 0.72
N THR A 115 -27.14 18.29 1.91
CA THR A 115 -27.02 19.17 3.07
C THR A 115 -25.77 20.00 3.02
N ARG A 116 -25.94 21.28 2.75
CA ARG A 116 -24.87 22.29 2.71
C ARG A 116 -24.41 22.59 4.13
N PRO A 117 -23.10 22.48 4.45
CA PRO A 117 -22.60 23.01 5.70
C PRO A 117 -22.61 24.54 5.66
N GLU A 118 -23.00 25.19 6.73
CA GLU A 118 -22.94 26.64 6.88
C GLU A 118 -21.52 27.23 6.72
N ALA A 119 -20.48 26.38 6.83
CA ALA A 119 -19.07 26.78 6.76
C ALA A 119 -18.38 26.53 5.40
N SER A 120 -19.08 25.97 4.38
CA SER A 120 -18.45 25.71 3.08
C SER A 120 -18.24 27.01 2.30
N LYS A 121 -16.98 27.25 1.90
CA LYS A 121 -16.59 28.37 1.02
C LYS A 121 -16.98 28.13 -0.46
N PHE A 122 -17.29 26.90 -0.83
CA PHE A 122 -17.52 26.48 -2.21
C PHE A 122 -19.00 26.16 -2.48
N LYS A 123 -19.38 26.26 -3.75
CA LYS A 123 -20.77 26.09 -4.19
C LYS A 123 -21.22 24.62 -4.23
N SER A 124 -20.27 23.68 -4.31
CA SER A 124 -20.55 22.24 -4.39
C SER A 124 -19.47 21.40 -3.70
N SER A 125 -19.83 20.22 -3.24
CA SER A 125 -18.87 19.23 -2.68
C SER A 125 -17.80 18.80 -3.68
N LEU A 126 -18.11 18.86 -4.98
CA LEU A 126 -17.18 18.52 -6.06
C LEU A 126 -16.07 19.58 -6.22
N GLU A 127 -16.39 20.85 -6.03
CA GLU A 127 -15.39 21.93 -6.05
C GLU A 127 -14.44 21.87 -4.86
N ASP A 128 -14.95 21.52 -3.68
CA ASP A 128 -14.11 21.25 -2.49
C ASP A 128 -13.09 20.14 -2.76
N ILE A 129 -13.54 19.05 -3.38
CA ILE A 129 -12.69 17.93 -3.77
C ILE A 129 -11.62 18.37 -4.80
N LYS A 130 -12.02 19.08 -5.83
CA LYS A 130 -11.10 19.59 -6.86
C LYS A 130 -10.04 20.52 -6.28
N GLU A 131 -10.38 21.33 -5.27
CA GLU A 131 -9.42 22.20 -4.61
C GLU A 131 -8.36 21.41 -3.84
N GLU A 132 -8.76 20.36 -3.14
CA GLU A 132 -7.81 19.47 -2.45
C GLU A 132 -6.93 18.69 -3.43
N ILE A 133 -7.50 18.25 -4.56
CA ILE A 133 -6.74 17.59 -5.63
C ILE A 133 -5.72 18.56 -6.27
N ARG A 134 -6.05 19.87 -6.41
CA ARG A 134 -5.07 20.86 -6.90
C ARG A 134 -3.83 20.95 -6.02
N LYS A 135 -4.00 20.84 -4.70
CA LYS A 135 -2.90 20.88 -3.74
C LYS A 135 -2.06 19.63 -3.78
N CYS A 136 -2.73 18.47 -3.92
CA CYS A 136 -2.09 17.18 -3.78
C CYS A 136 -2.80 16.13 -4.66
N CYS A 137 -2.06 15.56 -5.63
CA CYS A 137 -2.59 14.52 -6.50
C CYS A 137 -2.75 13.20 -5.73
N PRO A 138 -3.93 12.56 -5.76
CA PRO A 138 -4.08 11.20 -5.24
C PRO A 138 -3.37 10.17 -6.12
N ASP A 139 -2.96 9.04 -5.53
CA ASP A 139 -2.31 7.93 -6.21
C ASP A 139 -3.33 6.90 -6.73
N ALA A 140 -4.47 6.79 -6.05
CA ALA A 140 -5.58 5.91 -6.42
C ALA A 140 -6.91 6.43 -5.89
N VAL A 141 -8.00 6.06 -6.57
CA VAL A 141 -9.37 6.33 -6.14
C VAL A 141 -10.06 5.01 -5.78
N LEU A 142 -10.61 4.93 -4.57
CA LEU A 142 -11.54 3.89 -4.16
C LEU A 142 -12.97 4.42 -4.29
N PHE A 143 -13.74 3.86 -5.20
CA PHE A 143 -15.14 4.18 -5.39
C PHE A 143 -16.01 3.13 -4.71
N LEU A 144 -16.68 3.51 -3.63
CA LEU A 144 -17.45 2.60 -2.76
C LEU A 144 -18.95 2.63 -3.09
N CYS A 145 -19.51 1.44 -3.29
CA CYS A 145 -20.93 1.20 -3.44
C CYS A 145 -21.38 0.13 -2.44
N LYS A 146 -22.54 0.30 -1.80
CA LYS A 146 -23.14 -0.79 -1.01
C LYS A 146 -23.69 -1.87 -1.93
N ALA A 147 -23.48 -3.13 -1.59
CA ALA A 147 -23.92 -4.26 -2.38
C ALA A 147 -25.43 -4.27 -2.65
N LYS A 148 -26.25 -3.82 -1.71
CA LYS A 148 -27.72 -3.72 -1.86
C LYS A 148 -28.21 -2.47 -2.62
N GLU A 149 -27.32 -1.54 -2.94
CA GLU A 149 -27.66 -0.25 -3.55
C GLU A 149 -26.95 -0.03 -4.90
N VAL A 150 -26.38 -1.10 -5.49
CA VAL A 150 -25.56 -1.00 -6.71
C VAL A 150 -26.31 -0.53 -7.95
N ASP A 151 -27.65 -0.63 -7.98
CA ASP A 151 -28.53 -0.15 -9.04
C ASP A 151 -29.10 1.24 -8.76
N ALA A 152 -29.10 1.65 -7.48
CA ALA A 152 -29.63 2.93 -7.05
C ALA A 152 -28.60 4.06 -7.27
N HIS A 153 -28.93 5.02 -8.12
CA HIS A 153 -28.14 6.25 -8.30
C HIS A 153 -26.70 6.10 -8.84
N ILE A 154 -26.25 4.89 -9.14
CA ILE A 154 -24.87 4.64 -9.58
C ILE A 154 -24.48 5.50 -10.81
N GLY A 155 -25.43 5.80 -11.70
CA GLY A 155 -25.18 6.63 -12.88
C GLY A 155 -24.78 8.08 -12.56
N VAL A 156 -25.30 8.65 -11.48
CA VAL A 156 -24.96 10.01 -11.02
C VAL A 156 -23.59 9.99 -10.37
N ASP A 157 -23.34 9.00 -9.50
CA ASP A 157 -22.08 8.87 -8.77
C ASP A 157 -20.90 8.63 -9.72
N ILE A 158 -21.10 7.81 -10.77
CA ILE A 158 -20.11 7.60 -11.83
C ILE A 158 -19.88 8.86 -12.67
N GLY A 159 -20.94 9.67 -12.90
CA GLY A 159 -20.77 10.95 -13.58
C GLY A 159 -19.82 11.89 -12.83
N GLN A 160 -19.96 12.00 -11.51
CA GLN A 160 -19.07 12.80 -10.67
C GLN A 160 -17.65 12.20 -10.59
N LEU A 161 -17.55 10.88 -10.53
CA LEU A 161 -16.26 10.18 -10.58
C LEU A 161 -15.52 10.43 -11.89
N SER A 162 -16.22 10.40 -13.03
CA SER A 162 -15.65 10.73 -14.35
C SER A 162 -15.12 12.16 -14.39
N GLU A 163 -15.87 13.10 -13.85
CA GLU A 163 -15.46 14.52 -13.79
C GLU A 163 -14.21 14.71 -12.92
N ILE A 164 -14.11 14.01 -11.79
CA ILE A 164 -12.91 14.03 -10.93
C ILE A 164 -11.71 13.44 -11.66
N ARG A 165 -11.88 12.30 -12.33
CA ARG A 165 -10.81 11.64 -13.10
C ARG A 165 -10.30 12.56 -14.21
N ASP A 166 -11.21 13.14 -14.99
CA ASP A 166 -10.84 14.06 -16.07
C ASP A 166 -10.10 15.28 -15.52
N PHE A 167 -10.54 15.81 -14.37
CA PHE A 167 -9.86 16.90 -13.70
C PHE A 167 -8.44 16.53 -13.24
N ILE A 168 -8.23 15.32 -12.70
CA ILE A 168 -6.89 14.83 -12.30
C ILE A 168 -6.00 14.69 -13.53
N ARG A 169 -6.51 14.10 -14.61
CA ARG A 169 -5.77 13.94 -15.86
C ARG A 169 -5.34 15.28 -16.44
N ASP A 170 -6.25 16.24 -16.48
CA ASP A 170 -5.98 17.54 -17.08
C ASP A 170 -5.06 18.42 -16.22
N LYS A 171 -5.16 18.28 -14.88
CA LYS A 171 -4.38 19.09 -13.94
C LYS A 171 -3.00 18.52 -13.63
N HIS A 172 -2.91 17.19 -13.50
CA HIS A 172 -1.70 16.51 -13.05
C HIS A 172 -1.05 15.63 -14.13
N TYR A 173 -1.64 15.55 -15.33
CA TYR A 173 -1.18 14.69 -16.42
C TYR A 173 -1.02 13.22 -15.98
N TYR A 174 -1.94 12.76 -15.11
CA TYR A 174 -1.90 11.46 -14.49
C TYR A 174 -3.21 10.69 -14.70
N GLU A 175 -3.08 9.50 -15.30
CA GLU A 175 -4.20 8.55 -15.43
C GLU A 175 -4.35 7.79 -14.12
N ILE A 176 -5.19 8.33 -13.24
CA ILE A 176 -5.39 7.76 -11.91
C ILE A 176 -6.11 6.42 -11.97
N PRO A 177 -5.61 5.37 -11.28
CA PRO A 177 -6.33 4.11 -11.14
C PRO A 177 -7.59 4.32 -10.28
N VAL A 178 -8.73 3.88 -10.83
CA VAL A 178 -10.01 3.85 -10.14
C VAL A 178 -10.37 2.40 -9.83
N ILE A 179 -10.63 2.11 -8.56
CA ILE A 179 -10.99 0.79 -8.08
C ILE A 179 -12.39 0.85 -7.48
N ALA A 180 -13.33 0.08 -8.03
CA ALA A 180 -14.65 -0.06 -7.44
C ALA A 180 -14.61 -1.03 -6.27
N VAL A 181 -15.24 -0.67 -5.16
CA VAL A 181 -15.35 -1.52 -3.98
C VAL A 181 -16.82 -1.68 -3.61
N ILE A 182 -17.31 -2.91 -3.72
CA ILE A 182 -18.69 -3.26 -3.38
C ILE A 182 -18.68 -3.74 -1.93
N THR A 183 -19.12 -2.88 -1.05
CA THR A 183 -19.08 -3.11 0.40
C THR A 183 -20.33 -3.82 0.91
N GLN A 184 -20.27 -4.34 2.13
CA GLN A 184 -21.42 -4.93 2.83
C GLN A 184 -22.03 -6.13 2.07
N VAL A 185 -21.17 -6.97 1.43
CA VAL A 185 -21.65 -8.18 0.74
C VAL A 185 -22.20 -9.23 1.71
N ASP A 186 -21.82 -9.16 2.97
CA ASP A 186 -22.38 -9.95 4.07
C ASP A 186 -23.89 -9.76 4.21
N GLU A 187 -24.42 -8.58 3.86
CA GLU A 187 -25.83 -8.25 3.92
C GLU A 187 -26.68 -8.79 2.75
N LEU A 188 -26.06 -9.24 1.63
CA LEU A 188 -26.79 -9.82 0.51
C LEU A 188 -27.48 -11.14 0.90
N ASP A 189 -28.55 -11.48 0.17
CA ASP A 189 -29.23 -12.77 0.36
C ASP A 189 -28.35 -13.97 -0.02
N PRO A 190 -28.49 -15.10 0.64
CA PRO A 190 -29.35 -15.34 1.80
C PRO A 190 -28.72 -14.75 3.08
N VAL A 191 -29.50 -13.97 3.83
CA VAL A 191 -29.04 -13.27 5.05
C VAL A 191 -28.48 -14.23 6.09
N ARG A 192 -28.97 -15.50 6.14
CA ARG A 192 -28.43 -16.53 7.03
C ARG A 192 -26.95 -16.85 6.80
N VAL A 193 -26.41 -16.55 5.60
CA VAL A 193 -25.00 -16.72 5.25
C VAL A 193 -24.33 -15.36 5.34
N SER A 194 -24.16 -14.87 6.55
CA SER A 194 -23.54 -13.58 6.82
C SER A 194 -22.05 -13.69 7.17
N GLU A 195 -21.58 -14.87 7.56
CA GLU A 195 -20.18 -15.14 7.91
C GLU A 195 -19.40 -15.67 6.71
N PRO A 196 -18.16 -15.19 6.49
CA PRO A 196 -17.27 -15.77 5.49
C PRO A 196 -16.71 -17.15 5.96
N PRO A 197 -16.32 -18.03 5.02
CA PRO A 197 -16.35 -17.87 3.57
C PRO A 197 -17.77 -18.00 3.01
N TYR A 198 -18.10 -17.18 1.96
CA TYR A 198 -19.42 -17.21 1.33
C TYR A 198 -19.51 -18.33 0.30
N ASP A 199 -19.58 -19.59 0.76
CA ASP A 199 -19.58 -20.77 -0.11
C ASP A 199 -20.96 -21.19 -0.63
N ASP A 200 -22.03 -20.62 -0.08
CA ASP A 200 -23.41 -20.81 -0.58
C ASP A 200 -23.53 -20.28 -2.02
N GLN A 201 -24.10 -21.08 -2.92
CA GLN A 201 -24.18 -20.76 -4.35
C GLN A 201 -25.04 -19.53 -4.59
N TRP A 202 -26.17 -19.40 -3.92
CA TRP A 202 -27.04 -18.23 -4.06
C TRP A 202 -26.36 -16.95 -3.60
N LYS A 203 -25.61 -17.01 -2.50
CA LYS A 203 -24.77 -15.89 -2.03
C LYS A 203 -23.73 -15.49 -3.07
N LYS A 204 -23.02 -16.46 -3.65
CA LYS A 204 -22.05 -16.24 -4.73
C LYS A 204 -22.67 -15.59 -5.95
N ASP A 205 -23.84 -16.06 -6.35
CA ASP A 205 -24.57 -15.53 -7.51
C ASP A 205 -24.98 -14.06 -7.30
N ASN A 206 -25.46 -13.72 -6.10
CA ASN A 206 -25.84 -12.35 -5.76
C ASN A 206 -24.60 -11.42 -5.66
N ILE A 207 -23.50 -11.88 -5.08
CA ILE A 207 -22.23 -11.14 -5.08
C ILE A 207 -21.77 -10.92 -6.53
N GLY A 208 -21.79 -11.97 -7.35
CA GLY A 208 -21.42 -11.87 -8.76
C GLY A 208 -22.32 -10.95 -9.58
N LEU A 209 -23.61 -10.91 -9.27
CA LEU A 209 -24.57 -9.99 -9.90
C LEU A 209 -24.22 -8.54 -9.55
N ALA A 210 -23.96 -8.23 -8.26
CA ALA A 210 -23.57 -6.90 -7.83
C ALA A 210 -22.27 -6.44 -8.51
N VAL A 211 -21.26 -7.32 -8.63
CA VAL A 211 -20.01 -7.04 -9.35
C VAL A 211 -20.28 -6.68 -10.81
N ARG A 212 -20.98 -7.54 -11.54
CA ARG A 212 -21.29 -7.30 -12.97
C ARG A 212 -22.10 -6.02 -13.18
N THR A 213 -23.02 -5.70 -12.28
CA THR A 213 -23.84 -4.47 -12.36
C THR A 213 -22.96 -3.22 -12.25
N VAL A 214 -22.05 -3.19 -11.28
CA VAL A 214 -21.13 -2.07 -11.09
C VAL A 214 -20.14 -1.95 -12.24
N GLU A 215 -19.50 -3.06 -12.65
CA GLU A 215 -18.56 -3.08 -13.77
C GLU A 215 -19.22 -2.58 -15.07
N LYS A 216 -20.39 -3.08 -15.40
CA LYS A 216 -21.15 -2.62 -16.58
C LYS A 216 -21.46 -1.12 -16.53
N ALA A 217 -21.86 -0.60 -15.38
CA ALA A 217 -22.17 0.81 -15.21
C ALA A 217 -20.92 1.70 -15.35
N LEU A 218 -19.78 1.22 -14.86
CA LEU A 218 -18.52 1.92 -14.96
C LEU A 218 -17.93 1.87 -16.38
N ASP A 219 -17.93 0.71 -17.03
CA ASP A 219 -17.42 0.55 -18.40
C ASP A 219 -18.13 1.48 -19.39
N ALA A 220 -19.40 1.76 -19.17
CA ALA A 220 -20.17 2.68 -20.01
C ALA A 220 -19.65 4.12 -19.99
N LYS A 221 -18.99 4.57 -18.92
CA LYS A 221 -18.49 5.94 -18.73
C LYS A 221 -16.99 6.04 -18.52
N LEU A 222 -16.35 4.96 -18.06
CA LEU A 222 -14.93 4.89 -17.72
C LEU A 222 -14.29 3.63 -18.34
N PRO A 223 -14.29 3.48 -19.67
CA PRO A 223 -13.83 2.27 -20.32
C PRO A 223 -12.37 1.94 -20.00
N GLY A 224 -12.10 0.68 -19.74
CA GLY A 224 -10.75 0.13 -19.60
C GLY A 224 -10.09 0.32 -18.23
N LEU A 225 -10.79 0.83 -17.22
CA LEU A 225 -10.16 1.19 -15.94
C LEU A 225 -10.65 0.45 -14.72
N VAL A 226 -11.65 -0.43 -14.85
CA VAL A 226 -12.39 -0.83 -13.66
C VAL A 226 -12.32 -2.30 -13.38
N ARG A 227 -11.80 -2.61 -12.21
CA ARG A 227 -12.03 -3.86 -11.53
C ARG A 227 -12.86 -3.60 -10.29
N ALA A 228 -13.95 -4.34 -10.11
CA ALA A 228 -14.79 -4.25 -8.93
C ALA A 228 -14.42 -5.36 -7.92
N PHE A 229 -14.26 -4.96 -6.67
CA PHE A 229 -13.93 -5.87 -5.57
C PHE A 229 -15.08 -5.95 -4.58
N PRO A 230 -15.79 -7.08 -4.50
CA PRO A 230 -16.75 -7.31 -3.44
C PRO A 230 -16.02 -7.56 -2.12
N VAL A 231 -16.43 -6.86 -1.05
CA VAL A 231 -15.78 -6.98 0.26
C VAL A 231 -16.80 -6.98 1.40
N SER A 232 -16.45 -7.64 2.51
CA SER A 232 -17.01 -7.38 3.82
C SER A 232 -15.91 -6.81 4.73
N ALA A 233 -16.22 -5.72 5.41
CA ALA A 233 -15.30 -4.99 6.28
C ALA A 233 -15.93 -4.69 7.65
N LEU A 234 -16.93 -5.48 8.07
CA LEU A 234 -17.56 -5.32 9.36
C LEU A 234 -16.58 -5.68 10.47
N ALA A 235 -16.44 -4.78 11.44
CA ALA A 235 -15.69 -5.02 12.66
C ALA A 235 -16.32 -4.26 13.83
N GLU A 236 -16.24 -4.84 15.01
CA GLU A 236 -16.62 -4.22 16.28
C GLU A 236 -15.37 -4.01 17.13
N TYR A 237 -15.38 -2.94 17.89
CA TYR A 237 -14.27 -2.53 18.73
C TYR A 237 -14.81 -2.19 20.13
N ASP A 238 -14.06 -2.53 21.16
CA ASP A 238 -14.32 -2.10 22.53
C ASP A 238 -13.95 -0.60 22.73
N ASP A 239 -14.15 -0.13 23.95
CA ASP A 239 -13.88 1.27 24.34
C ASP A 239 -12.37 1.60 24.28
N GLU A 240 -11.50 0.59 24.36
CA GLU A 240 -10.04 0.74 24.24
C GLU A 240 -9.58 0.73 22.78
N GLY A 241 -10.50 0.53 21.82
CA GLY A 241 -10.21 0.45 20.40
C GLY A 241 -9.66 -0.92 19.94
N LYS A 242 -9.70 -1.94 20.79
CA LYS A 242 -9.32 -3.30 20.46
C LYS A 242 -10.48 -3.97 19.71
N ARG A 243 -10.16 -4.65 18.63
CA ARG A 243 -11.13 -5.37 17.83
C ARG A 243 -11.65 -6.60 18.58
N THR A 244 -12.96 -6.67 18.77
CA THR A 244 -13.67 -7.75 19.49
C THR A 244 -14.36 -8.72 18.54
N TYR A 245 -14.73 -8.26 17.34
CA TYR A 245 -15.39 -9.05 16.32
C TYR A 245 -15.02 -8.57 14.91
N GLU A 246 -14.99 -9.48 13.91
CA GLU A 246 -14.76 -9.14 12.52
C GLU A 246 -15.43 -10.11 11.54
N ARG A 247 -15.86 -9.58 10.39
CA ARG A 247 -16.28 -10.31 9.18
C ARG A 247 -15.48 -9.81 7.99
N PHE A 248 -14.16 -9.90 8.06
CA PHE A 248 -13.33 -9.47 6.96
C PHE A 248 -13.31 -10.53 5.86
N TRP A 249 -13.68 -10.11 4.67
CA TRP A 249 -13.62 -10.94 3.49
C TRP A 249 -13.14 -10.14 2.30
N ASN A 250 -12.20 -10.70 1.56
CA ASN A 250 -11.61 -10.18 0.34
C ASN A 250 -10.83 -8.84 0.51
N ILE A 251 -10.54 -8.44 1.75
CA ILE A 251 -9.75 -7.23 2.06
C ILE A 251 -8.29 -7.39 1.62
N ASP A 252 -7.75 -8.59 1.80
CA ASP A 252 -6.39 -8.96 1.38
C ASP A 252 -6.24 -8.92 -0.15
N VAL A 253 -7.24 -9.37 -0.91
CA VAL A 253 -7.25 -9.33 -2.37
C VAL A 253 -7.29 -7.88 -2.87
N LEU A 254 -8.16 -7.04 -2.30
CA LEU A 254 -8.22 -5.61 -2.59
C LEU A 254 -6.89 -4.91 -2.30
N SER A 255 -6.30 -5.18 -1.13
CA SER A 255 -5.04 -4.56 -0.72
C SER A 255 -3.86 -5.02 -1.57
N ASN A 256 -3.83 -6.28 -1.99
CA ASN A 256 -2.82 -6.75 -2.94
C ASN A 256 -2.97 -6.10 -4.31
N PHE A 257 -4.21 -5.85 -4.76
CA PHE A 257 -4.45 -5.12 -6.00
C PHE A 257 -4.02 -3.64 -5.88
N LEU A 258 -4.30 -2.99 -4.75
CA LEU A 258 -3.80 -1.64 -4.46
C LEU A 258 -2.28 -1.58 -4.57
N LEU A 259 -1.55 -2.56 -4.01
CA LEU A 259 -0.10 -2.65 -4.19
C LEU A 259 0.34 -2.75 -5.65
N ASP A 260 -0.46 -3.35 -6.53
CA ASP A 260 -0.11 -3.43 -7.95
C ASP A 260 -0.19 -2.08 -8.64
N VAL A 261 -1.25 -1.33 -8.35
CA VAL A 261 -1.56 -0.07 -9.06
C VAL A 261 -0.90 1.17 -8.45
N LEU A 262 -0.55 1.14 -7.16
CA LEU A 262 0.12 2.24 -6.49
C LEU A 262 1.52 2.51 -7.07
N PRO A 263 1.99 3.77 -7.07
CA PRO A 263 3.36 4.14 -7.45
C PRO A 263 4.42 3.38 -6.63
N LYS A 264 5.57 3.09 -7.23
CA LYS A 264 6.63 2.30 -6.59
C LYS A 264 7.07 2.87 -5.24
N GLU A 265 7.22 4.19 -5.15
CA GLU A 265 7.66 4.91 -3.98
C GLU A 265 6.67 4.85 -2.80
N THR A 266 5.41 4.47 -3.02
CA THR A 266 4.40 4.39 -1.97
C THR A 266 4.16 2.97 -1.44
N LYS A 267 4.62 1.95 -2.17
CA LYS A 267 4.29 0.54 -1.88
C LYS A 267 4.81 0.06 -0.54
N MET A 268 6.00 0.51 -0.13
CA MET A 268 6.58 0.14 1.16
C MET A 268 5.73 0.68 2.31
N GLN A 269 5.38 1.97 2.26
CA GLN A 269 4.56 2.60 3.30
C GLN A 269 3.15 2.01 3.35
N PHE A 270 2.54 1.73 2.18
CA PHE A 270 1.25 1.05 2.13
C PHE A 270 1.30 -0.35 2.75
N ALA A 271 2.30 -1.16 2.41
CA ALA A 271 2.43 -2.51 2.95
C ALA A 271 2.67 -2.53 4.46
N ARG A 272 3.39 -1.53 4.98
CA ARG A 272 3.57 -1.34 6.43
C ARG A 272 2.28 -0.92 7.12
N ALA A 273 1.60 0.09 6.59
CA ALA A 273 0.40 0.65 7.17
C ALA A 273 -0.78 -0.34 7.11
N SER A 274 -0.91 -1.09 6.02
CA SER A 274 -2.04 -2.01 5.81
C SER A 274 -2.05 -3.23 6.73
N ARG A 275 -0.99 -3.54 7.45
CA ARG A 275 -0.85 -4.73 8.33
C ARG A 275 -1.27 -6.07 7.69
N ILE A 276 -1.43 -6.11 6.38
CA ILE A 276 -1.85 -7.31 5.65
C ILE A 276 -0.62 -8.15 5.36
N LYS A 277 -0.51 -9.30 6.03
CA LYS A 277 0.63 -10.22 5.88
C LYS A 277 0.95 -10.55 4.42
N GLY A 278 -0.06 -10.78 3.59
CA GLY A 278 0.12 -11.06 2.17
C GLY A 278 0.87 -9.94 1.43
N ALA A 279 0.49 -8.70 1.68
CA ALA A 279 1.14 -7.51 1.13
C ALA A 279 2.60 -7.41 1.59
N GLN A 280 2.86 -7.55 2.89
CA GLN A 280 4.20 -7.50 3.45
C GLN A 280 5.11 -8.62 2.92
N VAL A 281 4.60 -9.86 2.88
CA VAL A 281 5.34 -11.02 2.33
C VAL A 281 5.67 -10.82 0.86
N ARG A 282 4.75 -10.27 0.07
CA ARG A 282 4.97 -10.00 -1.35
C ARG A 282 6.10 -8.98 -1.56
N ILE A 283 6.08 -7.90 -0.81
CA ILE A 283 7.14 -6.88 -0.83
C ILE A 283 8.48 -7.47 -0.40
N ALA A 284 8.51 -8.22 0.71
CA ALA A 284 9.72 -8.88 1.20
C ALA A 284 10.32 -9.84 0.15
N ARG A 285 9.49 -10.65 -0.51
CA ARG A 285 9.95 -11.55 -1.59
C ARG A 285 10.55 -10.79 -2.78
N ASN A 286 9.95 -9.66 -3.16
CA ASN A 286 10.49 -8.83 -4.23
C ASN A 286 11.86 -8.24 -3.85
N MET A 287 12.03 -7.80 -2.59
CA MET A 287 13.33 -7.34 -2.08
C MET A 287 14.37 -8.45 -2.11
N VAL A 288 14.05 -9.62 -1.55
CA VAL A 288 14.95 -10.80 -1.57
C VAL A 288 15.37 -11.12 -3.00
N ARG A 289 14.41 -11.20 -3.93
CA ARG A 289 14.70 -11.50 -5.35
C ARG A 289 15.63 -10.45 -5.98
N SER A 290 15.37 -9.17 -5.75
CA SER A 290 16.20 -8.09 -6.31
C SER A 290 17.63 -8.14 -5.76
N VAL A 291 17.79 -8.28 -4.44
CA VAL A 291 19.09 -8.38 -3.78
C VAL A 291 19.83 -9.63 -4.24
N SER A 292 19.16 -10.79 -4.33
CA SER A 292 19.79 -12.03 -4.81
C SER A 292 20.35 -11.90 -6.23
N ILE A 293 19.64 -11.22 -7.14
CA ILE A 293 20.12 -10.97 -8.50
C ILE A 293 21.37 -10.08 -8.49
N VAL A 294 21.38 -9.02 -7.68
CA VAL A 294 22.55 -8.13 -7.56
C VAL A 294 23.74 -8.88 -6.96
N CYS A 295 23.54 -9.65 -5.89
CA CYS A 295 24.58 -10.47 -5.28
C CYS A 295 25.15 -11.51 -6.26
N ALA A 296 24.29 -12.17 -7.03
CA ALA A 296 24.71 -13.12 -8.05
C ALA A 296 25.57 -12.43 -9.13
N GLY A 297 25.16 -11.25 -9.60
CA GLY A 297 25.92 -10.45 -10.56
C GLY A 297 27.32 -10.05 -10.04
N ILE A 298 27.41 -9.66 -8.78
CA ILE A 298 28.71 -9.33 -8.13
C ILE A 298 29.58 -10.59 -8.01
N ALA A 299 28.98 -11.74 -7.70
CA ALA A 299 29.71 -12.99 -7.47
C ALA A 299 30.27 -13.64 -8.75
N VAL A 300 29.82 -13.24 -9.95
CA VAL A 300 30.35 -13.77 -11.23
C VAL A 300 31.82 -13.40 -11.47
N GLU A 301 32.24 -12.21 -11.03
CA GLU A 301 33.61 -11.79 -11.13
C GLU A 301 34.42 -12.31 -9.94
N PRO A 302 35.53 -13.09 -10.19
CA PRO A 302 36.32 -13.64 -9.10
C PRO A 302 37.30 -12.58 -8.57
N ILE A 303 36.78 -11.57 -7.89
CA ILE A 303 37.61 -10.54 -7.22
C ILE A 303 37.89 -11.04 -5.79
N PRO A 304 39.11 -11.48 -5.47
CA PRO A 304 39.41 -12.02 -4.15
C PRO A 304 39.09 -10.99 -3.05
N VAL A 305 38.23 -11.37 -2.08
CA VAL A 305 37.85 -10.58 -0.88
C VAL A 305 37.03 -9.32 -1.16
N ALA A 306 37.19 -8.62 -2.30
CA ALA A 306 36.55 -7.33 -2.58
C ALA A 306 35.02 -7.44 -2.75
N ASP A 307 34.50 -8.59 -3.12
CA ASP A 307 33.07 -8.86 -3.31
C ASP A 307 32.31 -9.17 -2.00
N MET A 308 33.01 -9.55 -0.93
CA MET A 308 32.40 -9.84 0.38
C MET A 308 31.71 -8.62 0.97
N ILE A 309 32.36 -7.47 0.93
CA ILE A 309 31.82 -6.24 1.56
C ILE A 309 30.53 -5.79 0.89
N PRO A 310 30.43 -5.67 -0.46
CA PRO A 310 29.18 -5.33 -1.13
C PRO A 310 28.05 -6.34 -0.90
N ILE A 311 28.34 -7.64 -0.99
CA ILE A 311 27.34 -8.70 -0.79
C ILE A 311 26.79 -8.67 0.62
N THR A 312 27.67 -8.58 1.64
CA THR A 312 27.26 -8.50 3.06
C THR A 312 26.43 -7.23 3.30
N SER A 313 26.84 -6.10 2.75
CA SER A 313 26.14 -4.83 2.90
C SER A 313 24.74 -4.89 2.27
N LEU A 314 24.58 -5.53 1.11
CA LEU A 314 23.28 -5.78 0.49
C LEU A 314 22.37 -6.67 1.34
N GLN A 315 22.94 -7.72 1.95
CA GLN A 315 22.20 -8.60 2.86
C GLN A 315 21.73 -7.85 4.10
N VAL A 316 22.60 -7.02 4.70
CA VAL A 316 22.22 -6.17 5.83
C VAL A 316 21.11 -5.21 5.44
N ALA A 317 21.22 -4.51 4.31
CA ALA A 317 20.19 -3.61 3.82
C ALA A 317 18.85 -4.33 3.58
N MET A 318 18.87 -5.51 2.98
CA MET A 318 17.69 -6.35 2.75
C MET A 318 17.02 -6.75 4.07
N ILE A 319 17.77 -7.26 5.02
CA ILE A 319 17.23 -7.73 6.32
C ILE A 319 16.65 -6.55 7.09
N THR A 320 17.35 -5.41 7.10
CA THR A 320 16.84 -4.19 7.72
C THR A 320 15.56 -3.69 7.05
N GLY A 321 15.49 -3.69 5.71
CA GLY A 321 14.29 -3.33 4.97
C GLY A 321 13.11 -4.26 5.27
N ILE A 322 13.33 -5.57 5.40
CA ILE A 322 12.30 -6.54 5.78
C ILE A 322 11.86 -6.34 7.24
N ALA A 323 12.80 -6.07 8.14
CA ALA A 323 12.50 -5.75 9.53
C ALA A 323 11.65 -4.46 9.63
N TYR A 324 12.02 -3.43 8.87
CA TYR A 324 11.26 -2.20 8.75
C TYR A 324 9.84 -2.45 8.22
N LEU A 325 9.70 -3.29 7.19
CA LEU A 325 8.40 -3.69 6.64
C LEU A 325 7.50 -4.37 7.68
N SER A 326 8.08 -5.12 8.62
CA SER A 326 7.36 -5.77 9.72
C SER A 326 7.08 -4.86 10.93
N GLY A 327 7.38 -3.56 10.83
CA GLY A 327 7.14 -2.57 11.87
C GLY A 327 8.29 -2.39 12.87
N ARG A 328 9.44 -3.01 12.63
CA ARG A 328 10.64 -2.78 13.42
C ARG A 328 11.34 -1.50 12.96
N LYS A 329 12.18 -0.91 13.83
CA LYS A 329 13.02 0.24 13.44
C LYS A 329 14.07 -0.19 12.42
N LEU A 330 14.47 0.73 11.56
CA LEU A 330 15.63 0.56 10.68
C LEU A 330 16.89 0.60 11.53
N ASP A 331 17.41 -0.56 11.92
CA ASP A 331 18.57 -0.70 12.81
C ASP A 331 19.56 -1.72 12.25
N LYS A 332 20.77 -1.25 11.96
CA LYS A 332 21.88 -2.07 11.49
C LYS A 332 22.28 -3.15 12.51
N LYS A 333 22.24 -2.80 13.80
CA LYS A 333 22.60 -3.72 14.86
C LYS A 333 21.63 -4.92 14.90
N GLY A 334 20.33 -4.66 14.86
CA GLY A 334 19.32 -5.71 14.83
C GLY A 334 19.43 -6.61 13.58
N ALA A 335 19.82 -6.06 12.42
CA ALA A 335 20.08 -6.86 11.22
C ALA A 335 21.30 -7.78 11.38
N VAL A 336 22.38 -7.26 11.95
CA VAL A 336 23.61 -8.06 12.23
C VAL A 336 23.33 -9.13 13.29
N ASP A 337 22.62 -8.80 14.36
CA ASP A 337 22.22 -9.75 15.41
C ASP A 337 21.33 -10.87 14.83
N PHE A 338 20.40 -10.51 13.93
CA PHE A 338 19.57 -11.49 13.23
C PHE A 338 20.41 -12.42 12.33
N MET A 339 21.34 -11.88 11.55
CA MET A 339 22.24 -12.67 10.70
C MET A 339 23.07 -13.64 11.53
N THR A 340 23.57 -13.18 12.67
CA THR A 340 24.36 -13.99 13.60
C THR A 340 23.51 -15.11 14.21
N ALA A 341 22.29 -14.78 14.67
CA ALA A 341 21.35 -15.74 15.25
C ALA A 341 20.85 -16.78 14.23
N ALA A 342 20.68 -16.38 12.95
CA ALA A 342 20.31 -17.30 11.88
C ALA A 342 21.46 -18.22 11.42
N GLY A 343 22.61 -18.19 12.09
CA GLY A 343 23.76 -19.01 11.73
C GLY A 343 24.43 -18.61 10.41
N LEU A 344 24.10 -17.43 9.88
CA LEU A 344 24.79 -16.83 8.74
C LEU A 344 26.15 -16.33 9.20
N ASN A 345 27.00 -17.30 9.58
CA ASN A 345 28.37 -17.02 10.01
C ASN A 345 29.17 -16.61 8.78
N LEU A 346 29.45 -15.33 8.65
CA LEU A 346 30.21 -14.75 7.52
C LEU A 346 31.53 -15.49 7.30
N GLY A 347 32.13 -16.04 8.38
CA GLY A 347 33.33 -16.87 8.30
C GLY A 347 33.09 -18.25 7.67
N ALA A 348 31.95 -18.90 7.93
CA ALA A 348 31.64 -20.21 7.37
C ALA A 348 31.30 -20.12 5.88
N ALA A 349 30.57 -19.07 5.45
CA ALA A 349 30.29 -18.81 4.03
C ALA A 349 31.59 -18.51 3.26
N TYR A 350 32.53 -17.81 3.85
CA TYR A 350 33.84 -17.58 3.28
C TYR A 350 34.66 -18.88 3.14
N GLY A 351 34.70 -19.70 4.19
CA GLY A 351 35.40 -20.98 4.15
C GLY A 351 34.85 -21.97 3.13
N LEU A 352 33.53 -22.06 2.98
CA LEU A 352 32.87 -22.89 1.96
C LEU A 352 33.16 -22.39 0.54
N ARG A 353 33.19 -21.08 0.33
CA ARG A 353 33.49 -20.47 -0.96
C ARG A 353 34.96 -20.67 -1.36
N GLU A 354 35.89 -20.55 -0.41
CA GLU A 354 37.32 -20.80 -0.66
C GLU A 354 37.57 -22.26 -0.98
N LEU A 355 36.93 -23.18 -0.28
CA LEU A 355 36.94 -24.61 -0.59
C LEU A 355 36.37 -24.92 -1.97
N ALA A 356 35.26 -24.27 -2.37
CA ALA A 356 34.69 -24.45 -3.71
C ALA A 356 35.63 -23.91 -4.82
N ARG A 357 36.38 -22.84 -4.55
CA ARG A 357 37.40 -22.32 -5.48
C ARG A 357 38.60 -23.23 -5.65
N GLN A 358 38.95 -24.00 -4.62
CA GLN A 358 40.06 -24.96 -4.67
C GLN A 358 39.69 -26.27 -5.36
N LEU A 359 38.39 -26.53 -5.54
CA LEU A 359 37.83 -27.75 -6.16
C LEU A 359 37.49 -27.57 -7.65
N VAL A 360 37.60 -26.37 -8.20
CA VAL A 360 37.44 -25.99 -9.61
C VAL A 360 38.80 -25.57 -10.18
#